data_e93a3e419f0072fcad0075c28fa9aba7
#
_entry.id   e93a3e419f0072fcad0075c28fa9aba7
#
_cell.length_a   1.000
_cell.length_b   1.000
_cell.length_c   1.000
_cell.angle_alpha   90.00
_cell.angle_beta   90.00
_cell.angle_gamma   90.00
#
_symmetry.space_group_name_H-M   'P 1'
#
loop_
_entity.id
_entity.type
_entity.pdbx_description
1 polymer ?
#
loop_
_entity_poly.entity_id
_entity_poly.type
_entity_poly.pdbx_seq_one_letter_code
_entity_poly.pdbx_strand_id
1 'polypeptide(L)'
;MGQEFSCIFRQIFSLILLTCALAPNVQAADGRPAASFFESFDRLDPNFWYISDGWTNGDHQNCIWSAGMIKIADGFASLMLAKDTVDQEALLCAEIQTKQRYGFGTYEARIKTATGSGLNSAFFSYIGPADHEEHDEIDFEVLGNNSAAVQVNQYVKAKGGNEKLVSLAGPADEKFNHFAFTWEPSRLRFFVNGLLVHEVTDTLRIPTAGQKIFFSLWATDTLTGWMGPFAYKGPTIMQVDWVSYTAAGERCLFAASLTCDGAITVSAPAKPQENL
;
A
#
# COMPACT_ATOMS: atom_id res chain seq x y z
N MET A 1 60.69 -66.79 30.40
CA MET A 1 60.05 -65.95 31.44
C MET A 1 59.59 -64.70 30.76
N GLY A 2 58.35 -64.65 30.28
CA GLY A 2 57.72 -63.55 29.62
C GLY A 2 56.52 -63.13 30.43
N GLN A 3 56.41 -61.89 30.75
CA GLN A 3 55.17 -61.34 31.31
C GLN A 3 54.52 -60.52 30.23
N GLU A 4 53.29 -60.96 29.90
CA GLU A 4 52.38 -60.21 29.01
C GLU A 4 51.80 -59.04 29.81
N PHE A 5 51.90 -57.81 29.29
CA PHE A 5 51.16 -56.67 29.74
C PHE A 5 49.92 -56.45 28.87
N SER A 6 48.76 -56.81 29.48
CA SER A 6 47.47 -56.54 28.90
C SER A 6 47.12 -55.04 29.07
N CYS A 7 46.98 -54.37 27.92
CA CYS A 7 46.63 -52.98 27.90
C CYS A 7 45.08 -52.85 27.79
N ILE A 8 44.42 -52.47 28.86
CA ILE A 8 42.99 -52.22 28.93
C ILE A 8 42.71 -50.83 28.32
N PHE A 9 42.16 -50.81 27.11
CA PHE A 9 41.64 -49.60 26.50
C PHE A 9 40.31 -49.22 27.19
N ARG A 10 40.32 -48.19 28.03
CA ARG A 10 39.11 -47.54 28.52
C ARG A 10 38.65 -46.58 27.42
N GLN A 11 37.57 -46.92 26.73
CA GLN A 11 36.86 -45.96 25.88
C GLN A 11 36.12 -44.97 26.75
N ILE A 12 36.56 -43.70 26.69
CA ILE A 12 35.87 -42.57 27.25
C ILE A 12 34.86 -42.10 26.20
N PHE A 13 33.57 -42.44 26.42
CA PHE A 13 32.49 -41.84 25.65
C PHE A 13 32.32 -40.37 26.10
N SER A 14 32.86 -39.43 25.32
CA SER A 14 32.52 -38.02 25.45
C SER A 14 31.10 -37.80 24.92
N LEU A 15 30.17 -37.62 25.85
CA LEU A 15 28.81 -37.19 25.56
C LEU A 15 28.87 -35.72 25.12
N ILE A 16 28.88 -35.42 23.83
CA ILE A 16 28.71 -34.09 23.30
C ILE A 16 27.21 -33.76 23.48
N LEU A 17 26.88 -33.00 24.51
CA LEU A 17 25.58 -32.37 24.64
C LEU A 17 25.47 -31.29 23.54
N LEU A 18 24.78 -31.66 22.45
CA LEU A 18 24.36 -30.71 21.42
C LEU A 18 23.24 -29.85 22.05
N THR A 19 23.61 -28.72 22.61
CA THR A 19 22.63 -27.69 23.02
C THR A 19 22.05 -27.11 21.75
N CYS A 20 20.89 -27.64 21.35
CA CYS A 20 20.05 -27.01 20.36
C CYS A 20 19.60 -25.66 20.96
N ALA A 21 20.27 -24.58 20.59
CA ALA A 21 19.78 -23.24 20.86
C ALA A 21 18.46 -23.11 20.11
N LEU A 22 17.36 -23.15 20.83
CA LEU A 22 16.06 -22.75 20.34
C LEU A 22 16.19 -21.26 19.97
N ALA A 23 16.39 -20.96 18.70
CA ALA A 23 16.14 -19.64 18.17
C ALA A 23 14.71 -19.23 18.60
N PRO A 24 14.49 -17.99 19.07
CA PRO A 24 13.14 -17.57 19.37
C PRO A 24 12.32 -17.79 18.11
N ASN A 25 11.25 -18.58 18.21
CA ASN A 25 10.22 -18.65 17.18
C ASN A 25 9.65 -17.23 17.05
N VAL A 26 10.22 -16.47 16.12
CA VAL A 26 9.46 -15.44 15.45
C VAL A 26 8.39 -16.23 14.72
N GLN A 27 7.21 -16.24 15.30
CA GLN A 27 6.02 -16.83 14.73
C GLN A 27 5.85 -16.14 13.38
N ALA A 28 6.36 -16.77 12.32
CA ALA A 28 5.99 -16.42 10.98
C ALA A 28 4.46 -16.40 11.00
N ALA A 29 3.87 -15.26 10.71
CA ALA A 29 2.45 -15.20 10.44
C ALA A 29 2.18 -16.40 9.55
N ASP A 30 1.27 -17.28 9.96
CA ASP A 30 0.94 -18.54 9.31
C ASP A 30 1.04 -18.36 7.81
N GLY A 31 1.93 -19.12 7.12
CA GLY A 31 2.23 -18.93 5.70
C GLY A 31 1.06 -19.29 4.78
N ARG A 32 -0.16 -19.06 5.24
CA ARG A 32 -1.39 -19.03 4.45
C ARG A 32 -1.51 -17.65 3.82
N PRO A 33 -1.83 -17.58 2.51
CA PRO A 33 -2.24 -16.32 1.90
C PRO A 33 -3.34 -15.67 2.75
N ALA A 34 -3.27 -14.37 2.96
CA ALA A 34 -4.35 -13.63 3.61
C ALA A 34 -5.65 -13.89 2.82
N ALA A 35 -6.76 -14.12 3.53
CA ALA A 35 -8.05 -14.35 2.90
C ALA A 35 -8.49 -13.11 2.11
N SER A 36 -9.14 -13.34 0.97
CA SER A 36 -9.80 -12.28 0.20
C SER A 36 -10.84 -11.56 1.05
N PHE A 37 -10.99 -10.26 0.86
CA PHE A 37 -11.97 -9.45 1.58
C PHE A 37 -12.56 -8.34 0.70
N PHE A 38 -13.73 -7.87 1.10
CA PHE A 38 -14.39 -6.67 0.61
C PHE A 38 -14.82 -5.82 1.82
N GLU A 39 -14.43 -4.56 1.85
CA GLU A 39 -14.76 -3.59 2.91
C GLU A 39 -15.56 -2.44 2.31
N SER A 40 -16.78 -2.23 2.82
CA SER A 40 -17.72 -1.18 2.39
C SER A 40 -17.74 0.05 3.30
N PHE A 41 -16.91 0.05 4.33
CA PHE A 41 -16.85 1.13 5.33
C PHE A 41 -18.19 1.48 6.00
N ASP A 42 -19.05 0.48 6.24
CA ASP A 42 -20.22 0.65 7.11
C ASP A 42 -19.80 0.97 8.55
N ARG A 43 -18.65 0.45 8.95
CA ARG A 43 -17.93 0.72 10.20
C ARG A 43 -16.44 0.47 10.03
N LEU A 44 -15.61 1.08 10.85
CA LEU A 44 -14.17 0.76 10.90
C LEU A 44 -13.92 -0.28 12.00
N ASP A 45 -13.55 -1.51 11.62
CA ASP A 45 -13.19 -2.55 12.60
C ASP A 45 -11.77 -2.31 13.12
N PRO A 46 -11.59 -2.00 14.42
CA PRO A 46 -10.25 -1.74 14.99
C PRO A 46 -9.37 -3.00 15.06
N ASN A 47 -9.90 -4.20 14.83
CA ASN A 47 -9.08 -5.41 14.70
C ASN A 47 -8.49 -5.56 13.30
N PHE A 48 -9.13 -4.97 12.31
CA PHE A 48 -8.71 -5.02 10.90
C PHE A 48 -7.89 -3.79 10.51
N TRP A 49 -8.33 -2.60 10.91
CA TRP A 49 -7.69 -1.33 10.58
C TRP A 49 -6.82 -0.79 11.72
N TYR A 50 -5.70 -0.19 11.35
CA TYR A 50 -4.91 0.70 12.19
C TYR A 50 -5.07 2.12 11.67
N ILE A 51 -5.24 3.08 12.58
CA ILE A 51 -5.31 4.51 12.28
C ILE A 51 -4.02 5.14 12.77
N SER A 52 -3.31 5.85 11.90
CA SER A 52 -2.12 6.62 12.26
C SER A 52 -2.51 7.84 13.08
N ASP A 53 -1.84 8.06 14.23
CA ASP A 53 -2.20 9.13 15.17
C ASP A 53 -0.98 9.66 15.94
N GLY A 54 -0.80 10.98 15.96
CA GLY A 54 0.20 11.67 16.77
C GLY A 54 1.64 11.67 16.22
N TRP A 55 1.88 11.34 14.95
CA TRP A 55 3.21 11.30 14.33
C TRP A 55 3.18 11.73 12.85
N THR A 56 4.35 11.87 12.22
CA THR A 56 4.54 12.21 10.81
C THR A 56 5.52 11.25 10.15
N ASN A 57 5.53 11.15 8.81
CA ASN A 57 6.51 10.38 8.05
C ASN A 57 7.88 11.10 7.91
N GLY A 58 8.09 12.20 8.64
CA GLY A 58 9.32 12.99 8.64
C GLY A 58 9.15 14.36 8.01
N ASP A 59 10.28 15.05 7.76
CA ASP A 59 10.34 16.48 7.42
C ASP A 59 9.67 16.84 6.08
N HIS A 60 9.41 15.87 5.22
CA HIS A 60 8.71 16.10 3.95
C HIS A 60 7.19 16.26 4.12
N GLN A 61 6.63 15.84 5.25
CA GLN A 61 5.20 15.93 5.57
C GLN A 61 4.97 17.09 6.54
N ASN A 62 4.21 18.09 6.12
CA ASN A 62 3.92 19.26 6.95
C ASN A 62 2.60 19.16 7.73
N CYS A 63 2.08 17.95 7.94
CA CYS A 63 0.90 17.68 8.75
C CYS A 63 1.13 16.50 9.69
N ILE A 64 0.38 16.43 10.76
CA ILE A 64 0.43 15.36 11.76
C ILE A 64 -0.72 14.40 11.49
N TRP A 65 -0.44 13.10 11.45
CA TRP A 65 -1.48 12.08 11.41
C TRP A 65 -2.39 12.21 12.63
N SER A 66 -3.70 12.22 12.42
CA SER A 66 -4.67 12.33 13.50
C SER A 66 -5.87 11.42 13.28
N ALA A 67 -6.16 10.59 14.28
CA ALA A 67 -7.35 9.73 14.27
C ALA A 67 -8.65 10.55 14.17
N GLY A 68 -8.65 11.79 14.67
CA GLY A 68 -9.77 12.73 14.54
C GLY A 68 -10.07 13.16 13.09
N MET A 69 -9.13 12.92 12.16
CA MET A 69 -9.30 13.22 10.73
C MET A 69 -9.92 12.05 9.95
N ILE A 70 -10.30 10.96 10.59
CA ILE A 70 -11.04 9.84 9.98
C ILE A 70 -12.50 9.90 10.40
N LYS A 71 -13.41 9.88 9.42
CA LYS A 71 -14.85 9.78 9.65
C LYS A 71 -15.44 8.67 8.81
N ILE A 72 -16.16 7.75 9.45
CA ILE A 72 -16.96 6.72 8.78
C ILE A 72 -18.42 7.15 8.85
N ALA A 73 -18.99 7.44 7.70
CA ALA A 73 -20.40 7.83 7.59
C ALA A 73 -20.89 7.60 6.16
N ASP A 74 -22.16 7.30 6.02
CA ASP A 74 -22.87 7.16 4.74
C ASP A 74 -22.22 6.15 3.78
N GLY A 75 -21.59 5.08 4.34
CA GLY A 75 -20.89 4.06 3.57
C GLY A 75 -19.52 4.52 3.00
N PHE A 76 -18.89 5.53 3.60
CA PHE A 76 -17.59 6.03 3.18
C PHE A 76 -16.60 6.10 4.34
N ALA A 77 -15.33 5.78 4.06
CA ALA A 77 -14.23 6.28 4.87
C ALA A 77 -13.79 7.64 4.31
N SER A 78 -14.00 8.69 5.09
CA SER A 78 -13.57 10.05 4.78
C SER A 78 -12.28 10.35 5.52
N LEU A 79 -11.20 10.56 4.75
CA LEU A 79 -9.90 11.00 5.23
C LEU A 79 -9.84 12.52 5.06
N MET A 80 -9.66 13.24 6.16
CA MET A 80 -9.73 14.69 6.18
C MET A 80 -8.34 15.30 6.36
N LEU A 81 -8.14 16.50 5.83
CA LEU A 81 -7.03 17.38 6.13
C LEU A 81 -7.60 18.73 6.55
N ALA A 82 -7.24 19.18 7.74
CA ALA A 82 -7.71 20.42 8.32
C ALA A 82 -6.69 21.00 9.31
N LYS A 83 -6.80 22.29 9.62
CA LYS A 83 -6.08 22.86 10.77
C LYS A 83 -6.67 22.32 12.07
N ASP A 84 -5.81 22.16 13.07
CA ASP A 84 -6.25 21.81 14.43
C ASP A 84 -7.15 22.93 14.98
N THR A 85 -8.16 22.57 15.74
CA THR A 85 -9.08 23.52 16.37
C THR A 85 -8.49 24.20 17.61
N VAL A 86 -7.46 23.60 18.22
CA VAL A 86 -6.76 24.12 19.40
C VAL A 86 -5.50 24.86 18.99
N ASP A 87 -4.61 24.20 18.25
CA ASP A 87 -3.43 24.82 17.65
C ASP A 87 -3.70 25.17 16.19
N GLN A 88 -4.16 26.36 15.93
CA GLN A 88 -4.52 26.86 14.59
C GLN A 88 -3.36 26.87 13.58
N GLU A 89 -2.10 26.74 14.05
CA GLU A 89 -0.92 26.61 13.18
C GLU A 89 -0.65 25.15 12.77
N ALA A 90 -1.06 24.18 13.59
CA ALA A 90 -0.90 22.78 13.28
C ALA A 90 -1.85 22.31 12.18
N LEU A 91 -1.33 21.57 11.22
CA LEU A 91 -2.11 20.91 10.18
C LEU A 91 -2.25 19.42 10.53
N LEU A 92 -3.48 18.93 10.50
CA LEU A 92 -3.82 17.55 10.74
C LEU A 92 -4.20 16.86 9.44
N CYS A 93 -3.76 15.63 9.26
CA CYS A 93 -4.05 14.79 8.10
C CYS A 93 -4.41 13.36 8.52
N ALA A 94 -4.72 12.50 7.56
CA ALA A 94 -5.34 11.21 7.83
C ALA A 94 -4.63 10.06 7.11
N GLU A 95 -4.43 8.96 7.83
CA GLU A 95 -3.96 7.71 7.28
C GLU A 95 -4.61 6.53 8.00
N ILE A 96 -5.05 5.51 7.21
CA ILE A 96 -5.46 4.20 7.70
C ILE A 96 -4.71 3.11 6.97
N GLN A 97 -4.44 2.00 7.66
CA GLN A 97 -3.79 0.84 7.08
C GLN A 97 -4.38 -0.46 7.60
N THR A 98 -4.32 -1.52 6.80
CA THR A 98 -4.65 -2.85 7.31
C THR A 98 -3.60 -3.32 8.30
N LYS A 99 -4.02 -4.05 9.34
CA LYS A 99 -3.08 -4.69 10.29
C LYS A 99 -2.44 -5.93 9.69
N GLN A 100 -3.15 -6.61 8.80
CA GLN A 100 -2.68 -7.80 8.11
C GLN A 100 -1.94 -7.41 6.82
N ARG A 101 -0.98 -8.24 6.43
CA ARG A 101 -0.26 -8.17 5.15
C ARG A 101 -0.94 -9.06 4.11
N TYR A 102 -0.89 -8.65 2.86
CA TYR A 102 -1.46 -9.34 1.69
C TYR A 102 -0.36 -9.56 0.65
N GLY A 103 -0.44 -10.67 -0.08
CA GLY A 103 0.54 -11.04 -1.11
C GLY A 103 0.01 -10.85 -2.53
N PHE A 104 0.48 -11.67 -3.44
CA PHE A 104 0.02 -11.65 -4.82
C PHE A 104 -1.50 -11.79 -4.91
N GLY A 105 -2.10 -10.97 -5.78
CA GLY A 105 -3.55 -10.89 -5.92
C GLY A 105 -3.99 -9.62 -6.64
N THR A 106 -5.27 -9.31 -6.54
CA THR A 106 -5.87 -8.09 -7.10
C THR A 106 -6.31 -7.19 -5.96
N TYR A 107 -5.87 -5.95 -6.00
CA TYR A 107 -6.16 -4.88 -5.06
C TYR A 107 -7.02 -3.84 -5.77
N GLU A 108 -8.14 -3.49 -5.21
CA GLU A 108 -9.10 -2.61 -5.85
C GLU A 108 -9.69 -1.64 -4.83
N ALA A 109 -9.84 -0.37 -5.21
CA ALA A 109 -10.50 0.62 -4.37
C ALA A 109 -11.27 1.63 -5.21
N ARG A 110 -12.41 2.10 -4.70
CA ARG A 110 -13.21 3.16 -5.31
C ARG A 110 -13.07 4.43 -4.51
N ILE A 111 -12.48 5.45 -5.13
CA ILE A 111 -11.96 6.63 -4.41
C ILE A 111 -12.39 7.90 -5.15
N LYS A 112 -12.76 8.93 -4.36
CA LYS A 112 -12.82 10.32 -4.78
C LYS A 112 -11.75 11.11 -3.99
N THR A 113 -10.83 11.77 -4.70
CA THR A 113 -9.65 12.37 -4.09
C THR A 113 -9.91 13.76 -3.55
N ALA A 114 -8.99 14.27 -2.73
CA ALA A 114 -8.97 15.67 -2.34
C ALA A 114 -8.39 16.55 -3.47
N THR A 115 -8.67 17.85 -3.43
CA THR A 115 -8.08 18.85 -4.32
C THR A 115 -7.33 19.91 -3.54
N GLY A 116 -6.29 20.47 -4.11
CA GLY A 116 -5.45 21.52 -3.53
C GLY A 116 -3.97 21.29 -3.76
N SER A 117 -3.24 22.33 -4.17
CA SER A 117 -1.78 22.24 -4.38
C SER A 117 -1.05 21.88 -3.10
N GLY A 118 -0.05 21.01 -3.18
CA GLY A 118 0.71 20.49 -2.06
C GLY A 118 0.03 19.30 -1.34
N LEU A 119 -1.06 18.75 -1.89
CA LEU A 119 -1.79 17.61 -1.33
C LEU A 119 -1.57 16.34 -2.15
N ASN A 120 -1.54 15.18 -1.47
CA ASN A 120 -1.54 13.86 -2.07
C ASN A 120 -2.65 13.01 -1.47
N SER A 121 -3.49 12.44 -2.33
CA SER A 121 -4.47 11.40 -2.00
C SER A 121 -3.96 10.09 -2.54
N ALA A 122 -3.61 9.15 -1.67
CA ALA A 122 -2.98 7.89 -2.05
C ALA A 122 -3.79 6.66 -1.66
N PHE A 123 -3.75 5.67 -2.54
CA PHE A 123 -4.09 4.27 -2.32
C PHE A 123 -2.87 3.44 -2.68
N PHE A 124 -2.31 2.73 -1.72
CA PHE A 124 -1.06 2.00 -1.93
C PHE A 124 -0.99 0.75 -1.07
N SER A 125 -0.07 -0.13 -1.41
CA SER A 125 0.37 -1.19 -0.52
C SER A 125 1.83 -0.98 -0.16
N TYR A 126 2.20 -1.25 1.10
CA TYR A 126 3.52 -0.99 1.63
C TYR A 126 3.92 -1.97 2.71
N ILE A 127 5.22 -2.24 2.76
CA ILE A 127 5.93 -2.86 3.87
C ILE A 127 7.31 -2.22 3.99
N GLY A 128 7.85 -2.11 5.20
CA GLY A 128 9.15 -1.47 5.37
C GLY A 128 9.75 -1.61 6.76
N PRO A 129 10.73 -0.76 7.11
CA PRO A 129 11.53 -0.89 8.34
C PRO A 129 10.72 -0.94 9.65
N ALA A 130 9.58 -0.28 9.71
CA ALA A 130 8.70 -0.34 10.88
C ALA A 130 8.13 -1.75 11.13
N ASP A 131 8.08 -2.57 10.08
CA ASP A 131 7.65 -3.96 10.10
C ASP A 131 8.83 -4.95 10.06
N HIS A 132 10.08 -4.46 10.23
CA HIS A 132 11.35 -5.21 10.14
C HIS A 132 11.60 -5.84 8.75
N GLU A 133 11.10 -5.19 7.70
CA GLU A 133 11.26 -5.61 6.30
C GLU A 133 12.00 -4.54 5.47
N GLU A 134 12.49 -4.93 4.28
CA GLU A 134 12.92 -3.98 3.28
C GLU A 134 11.70 -3.23 2.72
N HIS A 135 11.90 -2.00 2.27
CA HIS A 135 10.82 -1.18 1.71
C HIS A 135 10.39 -1.71 0.33
N ASP A 136 9.22 -2.33 0.27
CA ASP A 136 8.49 -2.68 -0.95
C ASP A 136 7.14 -1.93 -0.96
N GLU A 137 6.74 -1.39 -2.13
CA GLU A 137 5.54 -0.53 -2.25
C GLU A 137 4.94 -0.59 -3.66
N ILE A 138 3.62 -0.40 -3.78
CA ILE A 138 2.89 -0.27 -5.05
C ILE A 138 1.85 0.82 -4.88
N ASP A 139 1.87 1.87 -5.75
CA ASP A 139 1.21 3.13 -5.50
C ASP A 139 0.23 3.57 -6.57
N PHE A 140 -0.88 4.16 -6.11
CA PHE A 140 -1.66 5.16 -6.82
C PHE A 140 -1.63 6.46 -6.02
N GLU A 141 -1.19 7.55 -6.65
CA GLU A 141 -1.07 8.86 -6.04
C GLU A 141 -1.74 9.92 -6.93
N VAL A 142 -2.77 10.56 -6.41
CA VAL A 142 -3.42 11.68 -7.09
C VAL A 142 -3.00 12.97 -6.39
N LEU A 143 -2.22 13.78 -7.11
CA LEU A 143 -1.74 15.06 -6.60
C LEU A 143 -2.83 16.12 -6.75
N GLY A 144 -3.12 16.83 -5.67
CA GLY A 144 -4.21 17.80 -5.64
C GLY A 144 -4.00 19.02 -6.52
N ASN A 145 -2.78 19.26 -7.03
CA ASN A 145 -2.50 20.28 -8.03
C ASN A 145 -2.86 19.83 -9.47
N ASN A 146 -3.09 18.53 -9.68
CA ASN A 146 -3.50 17.97 -10.98
C ASN A 146 -4.35 16.70 -10.78
N SER A 147 -5.57 16.86 -10.29
CA SER A 147 -6.52 15.76 -10.08
C SER A 147 -7.02 15.07 -11.37
N ALA A 148 -6.69 15.63 -12.55
CA ALA A 148 -6.95 14.99 -13.84
C ALA A 148 -5.91 13.92 -14.24
N ALA A 149 -4.96 13.61 -13.36
CA ALA A 149 -3.98 12.57 -13.55
C ALA A 149 -3.74 11.78 -12.26
N VAL A 150 -3.32 10.52 -12.39
CA VAL A 150 -2.81 9.69 -11.30
C VAL A 150 -1.38 9.27 -11.61
N GLN A 151 -0.50 9.35 -10.64
CA GLN A 151 0.81 8.74 -10.71
C GLN A 151 0.72 7.31 -10.19
N VAL A 152 1.23 6.35 -10.96
CA VAL A 152 1.47 4.99 -10.48
C VAL A 152 2.97 4.79 -10.32
N ASN A 153 3.36 4.00 -9.33
CA ASN A 153 4.76 3.75 -9.01
C ASN A 153 4.90 2.40 -8.31
N GLN A 154 6.11 1.91 -8.17
CA GLN A 154 6.47 0.84 -7.25
C GLN A 154 7.90 1.00 -6.75
N TYR A 155 8.14 0.54 -5.53
CA TYR A 155 9.46 0.41 -4.92
C TYR A 155 9.78 -1.06 -4.67
N VAL A 156 11.03 -1.44 -4.95
CA VAL A 156 11.56 -2.76 -4.62
C VAL A 156 12.84 -2.54 -3.83
N LYS A 157 12.86 -2.97 -2.57
CA LYS A 157 14.00 -2.79 -1.66
C LYS A 157 14.47 -1.33 -1.60
N ALA A 158 13.52 -0.41 -1.41
CA ALA A 158 13.71 1.04 -1.39
C ALA A 158 14.19 1.67 -2.71
N LYS A 159 14.15 0.94 -3.83
CA LYS A 159 14.50 1.47 -5.14
C LYS A 159 13.22 1.84 -5.90
N GLY A 160 12.95 3.13 -6.01
CA GLY A 160 11.90 3.74 -6.84
C GLY A 160 12.40 4.09 -8.26
N GLY A 161 11.87 5.20 -8.81
CA GLY A 161 12.21 5.66 -10.15
C GLY A 161 11.41 4.94 -11.23
N ASN A 162 10.18 4.53 -10.88
CA ASN A 162 9.27 3.78 -11.73
C ASN A 162 7.99 4.57 -12.02
N GLU A 163 7.99 5.86 -11.70
CA GLU A 163 6.84 6.73 -11.78
C GLU A 163 6.28 6.81 -13.20
N LYS A 164 4.98 6.60 -13.33
CA LYS A 164 4.23 6.78 -14.56
C LYS A 164 3.02 7.65 -14.30
N LEU A 165 2.98 8.81 -14.96
CA LEU A 165 1.79 9.67 -14.93
C LEU A 165 0.78 9.17 -15.96
N VAL A 166 -0.48 9.00 -15.50
CA VAL A 166 -1.60 8.51 -16.31
C VAL A 166 -2.70 9.56 -16.29
N SER A 167 -3.12 10.03 -17.45
CA SER A 167 -4.27 10.94 -17.59
C SER A 167 -5.58 10.22 -17.29
N LEU A 168 -6.44 10.86 -16.51
CA LEU A 168 -7.78 10.40 -16.19
C LEU A 168 -8.82 10.97 -17.16
N ALA A 169 -9.98 10.34 -17.28
CA ALA A 169 -11.09 10.83 -18.11
C ALA A 169 -11.79 12.07 -17.54
N GLY A 170 -11.26 12.64 -16.44
CA GLY A 170 -11.73 13.84 -15.77
C GLY A 170 -11.15 13.91 -14.36
N PRO A 171 -11.34 15.05 -13.64
CA PRO A 171 -10.78 15.24 -12.32
C PRO A 171 -11.26 14.20 -11.30
N ALA A 172 -10.32 13.63 -10.54
CA ALA A 172 -10.61 12.58 -9.56
C ALA A 172 -11.25 13.12 -8.26
N ASP A 173 -11.20 14.42 -8.05
CA ASP A 173 -11.88 15.13 -6.95
C ASP A 173 -13.36 15.44 -7.24
N GLU A 174 -13.81 15.33 -8.50
CA GLU A 174 -15.21 15.54 -8.87
C GLU A 174 -16.07 14.26 -8.77
N LYS A 175 -15.48 13.09 -9.05
CA LYS A 175 -16.19 11.80 -9.06
C LYS A 175 -15.33 10.65 -8.55
N PHE A 176 -16.00 9.60 -8.09
CA PHE A 176 -15.32 8.36 -7.74
C PHE A 176 -14.72 7.68 -8.97
N ASN A 177 -13.48 7.23 -8.82
CA ASN A 177 -12.78 6.40 -9.77
C ASN A 177 -12.44 5.06 -9.12
N HIS A 178 -12.43 3.98 -9.93
CA HIS A 178 -11.99 2.65 -9.54
C HIS A 178 -10.51 2.52 -9.90
N PHE A 179 -9.64 2.51 -8.89
CA PHE A 179 -8.21 2.22 -9.03
C PHE A 179 -7.97 0.77 -8.65
N ALA A 180 -7.17 0.07 -9.44
CA ALA A 180 -6.84 -1.31 -9.15
C ALA A 180 -5.45 -1.69 -9.68
N PHE A 181 -4.79 -2.61 -8.97
CA PHE A 181 -3.62 -3.30 -9.51
C PHE A 181 -3.72 -4.81 -9.32
N THR A 182 -3.22 -5.55 -10.33
CA THR A 182 -3.00 -6.99 -10.20
C THR A 182 -1.52 -7.23 -10.02
N TRP A 183 -1.18 -7.86 -8.93
CA TRP A 183 0.19 -8.16 -8.53
C TRP A 183 0.43 -9.67 -8.60
N GLU A 184 1.32 -10.05 -9.52
CA GLU A 184 1.70 -11.43 -9.81
C GLU A 184 3.24 -11.55 -9.75
N PRO A 185 3.82 -12.75 -9.56
CA PRO A 185 5.28 -12.90 -9.47
C PRO A 185 6.06 -12.40 -10.70
N SER A 186 5.42 -12.42 -11.88
CA SER A 186 6.05 -12.06 -13.15
C SER A 186 5.47 -10.82 -13.81
N ARG A 187 4.46 -10.17 -13.19
CA ARG A 187 3.76 -9.07 -13.82
C ARG A 187 3.00 -8.23 -12.80
N LEU A 188 3.14 -6.90 -12.88
CA LEU A 188 2.34 -5.95 -12.14
C LEU A 188 1.58 -5.07 -13.14
N ARG A 189 0.25 -5.00 -13.01
CA ARG A 189 -0.62 -4.24 -13.92
C ARG A 189 -1.48 -3.27 -13.14
N PHE A 190 -1.57 -2.04 -13.62
CA PHE A 190 -2.39 -0.97 -13.05
C PHE A 190 -3.59 -0.68 -13.94
N PHE A 191 -4.74 -0.50 -13.33
CA PHE A 191 -6.01 -0.24 -14.00
C PHE A 191 -6.69 0.99 -13.40
N VAL A 192 -7.35 1.75 -14.25
CA VAL A 192 -8.25 2.83 -13.83
C VAL A 192 -9.59 2.64 -14.53
N ASN A 193 -10.67 2.56 -13.76
CA ASN A 193 -12.02 2.34 -14.26
C ASN A 193 -12.13 1.12 -15.23
N GLY A 194 -11.44 0.03 -14.89
CA GLY A 194 -11.39 -1.20 -15.66
C GLY A 194 -10.44 -1.19 -16.87
N LEU A 195 -9.80 -0.08 -17.18
CA LEU A 195 -8.85 0.04 -18.31
C LEU A 195 -7.42 -0.19 -17.83
N LEU A 196 -6.67 -1.06 -18.50
CA LEU A 196 -5.23 -1.22 -18.27
C LEU A 196 -4.50 0.07 -18.66
N VAL A 197 -3.79 0.69 -17.72
CA VAL A 197 -3.09 1.97 -17.91
C VAL A 197 -1.57 1.86 -17.82
N HIS A 198 -1.06 0.85 -17.12
CA HIS A 198 0.37 0.59 -17.04
C HIS A 198 0.63 -0.89 -16.73
N GLU A 199 1.76 -1.41 -17.23
CA GLU A 199 2.22 -2.79 -16.96
C GLU A 199 3.73 -2.82 -16.74
N VAL A 200 4.16 -3.61 -15.75
CA VAL A 200 5.56 -3.90 -15.44
C VAL A 200 5.79 -5.40 -15.59
N THR A 201 6.74 -5.81 -16.43
CA THR A 201 7.10 -7.21 -16.70
C THR A 201 8.55 -7.53 -16.31
N ASP A 202 9.34 -6.50 -15.98
CA ASP A 202 10.67 -6.69 -15.39
C ASP A 202 10.52 -7.17 -13.94
N THR A 203 10.81 -8.44 -13.69
CA THR A 203 10.64 -9.08 -12.38
C THR A 203 11.54 -8.49 -11.29
N LEU A 204 12.63 -7.81 -11.64
CA LEU A 204 13.48 -7.10 -10.69
C LEU A 204 12.82 -5.79 -10.17
N ARG A 205 11.76 -5.37 -10.83
CA ARG A 205 10.97 -4.18 -10.50
C ARG A 205 9.57 -4.53 -9.93
N ILE A 206 9.34 -5.79 -9.58
CA ILE A 206 8.10 -6.26 -8.99
C ILE A 206 8.37 -6.59 -7.51
N PRO A 207 7.67 -5.95 -6.56
CA PRO A 207 7.76 -6.29 -5.14
C PRO A 207 7.44 -7.76 -4.88
N THR A 208 8.01 -8.33 -3.83
CA THR A 208 7.79 -9.74 -3.48
C THR A 208 7.39 -9.97 -2.03
N ALA A 209 7.65 -9.01 -1.15
CA ALA A 209 7.25 -9.10 0.25
C ALA A 209 5.75 -8.79 0.41
N GLY A 210 5.04 -9.54 1.25
CA GLY A 210 3.65 -9.24 1.58
C GLY A 210 3.50 -7.86 2.22
N GLN A 211 2.50 -7.08 1.79
CA GLN A 211 2.33 -5.67 2.11
C GLN A 211 0.99 -5.40 2.79
N LYS A 212 0.91 -4.35 3.59
CA LYS A 212 -0.35 -3.82 4.12
C LYS A 212 -0.97 -2.87 3.10
N ILE A 213 -2.28 -2.69 3.17
CA ILE A 213 -3.02 -1.76 2.31
C ILE A 213 -3.22 -0.45 3.07
N PHE A 214 -2.95 0.66 2.40
CA PHE A 214 -3.00 2.01 2.98
C PHE A 214 -3.91 2.93 2.18
N PHE A 215 -4.50 3.87 2.91
CA PHE A 215 -5.10 5.08 2.36
C PHE A 215 -4.57 6.26 3.15
N SER A 216 -4.11 7.31 2.44
CA SER A 216 -3.63 8.53 3.07
C SER A 216 -4.07 9.79 2.32
N LEU A 217 -4.35 10.84 3.08
CA LEU A 217 -4.44 12.20 2.60
C LEU A 217 -3.46 13.03 3.41
N TRP A 218 -2.42 13.55 2.75
CA TRP A 218 -1.37 14.31 3.41
C TRP A 218 -0.91 15.51 2.60
N ALA A 219 -0.09 16.37 3.21
CA ALA A 219 0.39 17.60 2.63
C ALA A 219 1.90 17.75 2.77
N THR A 220 2.50 18.54 1.87
CA THR A 220 3.90 18.94 1.91
C THR A 220 4.09 20.38 1.48
N ASP A 221 5.05 21.07 2.10
CA ASP A 221 5.56 22.37 1.69
C ASP A 221 7.01 22.30 1.15
N THR A 222 7.64 21.15 1.21
CA THR A 222 9.02 20.90 0.76
C THR A 222 9.11 20.20 -0.60
N LEU A 223 8.18 19.32 -0.95
CA LEU A 223 8.16 18.58 -2.22
C LEU A 223 7.40 19.36 -3.33
N THR A 224 7.64 20.66 -3.40
CA THR A 224 6.87 21.57 -4.26
C THR A 224 7.04 21.32 -5.76
N GLY A 225 8.17 20.75 -6.18
CA GLY A 225 8.41 20.34 -7.58
C GLY A 225 7.51 19.19 -8.04
N TRP A 226 7.02 18.40 -7.11
CA TRP A 226 6.16 17.25 -7.35
C TRP A 226 4.69 17.56 -7.07
N MET A 227 4.37 18.02 -5.86
CA MET A 227 2.99 18.24 -5.39
C MET A 227 2.49 19.68 -5.59
N GLY A 228 3.36 20.58 -6.08
CA GLY A 228 3.09 22.03 -6.14
C GLY A 228 3.27 22.72 -4.78
N PRO A 229 3.27 24.07 -4.76
CA PRO A 229 3.37 24.82 -3.52
C PRO A 229 2.11 24.61 -2.67
N PHE A 230 2.30 24.26 -1.39
CA PHE A 230 1.18 24.11 -0.46
C PHE A 230 0.54 25.46 -0.13
N ALA A 231 -0.79 25.48 -0.15
CA ALA A 231 -1.59 26.63 0.30
C ALA A 231 -2.90 26.11 0.91
N TYR A 232 -3.01 26.22 2.23
CA TYR A 232 -4.24 25.83 2.93
C TYR A 232 -5.40 26.75 2.54
N LYS A 233 -6.46 26.18 1.98
CA LYS A 233 -7.67 26.90 1.55
C LYS A 233 -8.92 26.51 2.35
N GLY A 234 -8.75 25.75 3.42
CA GLY A 234 -9.82 25.19 4.24
C GLY A 234 -9.75 23.65 4.30
N PRO A 235 -10.63 23.03 5.08
CA PRO A 235 -10.70 21.58 5.17
C PRO A 235 -10.96 20.93 3.80
N THR A 236 -10.28 19.81 3.54
CA THR A 236 -10.48 19.03 2.32
C THR A 236 -10.57 17.54 2.67
N ILE A 237 -11.13 16.74 1.77
CA ILE A 237 -11.51 15.36 2.07
C ILE A 237 -11.21 14.47 0.87
N MET A 238 -10.57 13.33 1.13
CA MET A 238 -10.55 12.16 0.28
C MET A 238 -11.61 11.19 0.78
N GLN A 239 -12.39 10.57 -0.09
CA GLN A 239 -13.40 9.58 0.27
C GLN A 239 -13.06 8.23 -0.37
N VAL A 240 -13.09 7.17 0.43
CA VAL A 240 -13.01 5.78 -0.02
C VAL A 240 -14.38 5.15 0.15
N ASP A 241 -14.97 4.69 -0.96
CA ASP A 241 -16.28 4.04 -0.99
C ASP A 241 -16.17 2.57 -0.56
N TRP A 242 -15.19 1.88 -1.15
CA TRP A 242 -14.88 0.50 -0.78
C TRP A 242 -13.44 0.16 -1.15
N VAL A 243 -12.94 -0.90 -0.53
CA VAL A 243 -11.68 -1.55 -0.89
C VAL A 243 -11.83 -3.07 -0.90
N SER A 244 -11.11 -3.72 -1.77
CA SER A 244 -11.13 -5.17 -1.91
C SER A 244 -9.72 -5.70 -2.18
N TYR A 245 -9.44 -6.85 -1.62
CA TYR A 245 -8.33 -7.71 -2.00
C TYR A 245 -8.88 -9.08 -2.40
N THR A 246 -8.50 -9.54 -3.59
CA THR A 246 -8.80 -10.91 -4.06
C THR A 246 -7.47 -11.64 -4.22
N ALA A 247 -7.24 -12.69 -3.42
CA ALA A 247 -6.03 -13.49 -3.47
C ALA A 247 -5.89 -14.18 -4.84
N ALA A 248 -4.65 -14.41 -5.26
CA ALA A 248 -4.38 -15.04 -6.54
C ALA A 248 -5.07 -16.40 -6.66
N GLY A 249 -5.85 -16.59 -7.73
CA GLY A 249 -6.61 -17.82 -8.01
C GLY A 249 -7.97 -17.92 -7.30
N GLU A 250 -8.35 -16.95 -6.48
CA GLU A 250 -9.69 -16.90 -5.89
C GLU A 250 -10.71 -16.24 -6.85
N ARG A 251 -11.99 -16.49 -6.59
CA ARG A 251 -13.09 -15.90 -7.38
C ARG A 251 -13.30 -14.44 -6.98
N CYS A 252 -13.80 -13.65 -7.91
CA CYS A 252 -14.18 -12.27 -7.64
C CYS A 252 -15.23 -12.17 -6.53
N LEU A 253 -15.13 -11.10 -5.73
CA LEU A 253 -15.99 -10.84 -4.58
C LEU A 253 -17.23 -10.03 -4.91
N PHE A 254 -17.21 -9.28 -6.02
CA PHE A 254 -18.33 -8.42 -6.46
C PHE A 254 -18.31 -8.23 -7.98
N ALA A 255 -19.46 -7.95 -8.57
CA ALA A 255 -19.66 -7.97 -10.03
C ALA A 255 -18.77 -6.99 -10.83
N ALA A 256 -18.34 -5.86 -10.23
CA ALA A 256 -17.49 -4.88 -10.88
C ALA A 256 -15.99 -5.12 -10.66
N SER A 257 -15.60 -6.19 -9.95
CA SER A 257 -14.20 -6.55 -9.75
C SER A 257 -13.53 -6.93 -11.06
N LEU A 258 -12.26 -6.54 -11.22
CA LEU A 258 -11.41 -6.95 -12.35
C LEU A 258 -11.18 -8.46 -12.43
N THR A 259 -11.39 -9.18 -11.32
CA THR A 259 -11.22 -10.64 -11.25
C THR A 259 -12.44 -11.41 -11.72
N CYS A 260 -13.58 -10.74 -12.00
CA CYS A 260 -14.76 -11.37 -12.59
C CYS A 260 -14.57 -11.61 -14.09
N ASP A 261 -15.05 -12.73 -14.58
CA ASP A 261 -14.95 -13.09 -16.01
C ASP A 261 -15.57 -11.98 -16.90
N GLY A 262 -14.76 -11.45 -17.82
CA GLY A 262 -15.17 -10.41 -18.76
C GLY A 262 -14.94 -8.96 -18.30
N ALA A 263 -14.42 -8.72 -17.10
CA ALA A 263 -14.19 -7.35 -16.60
C ALA A 263 -12.94 -6.67 -17.19
N ILE A 264 -11.97 -7.42 -17.70
CA ILE A 264 -10.72 -6.85 -18.27
C ILE A 264 -10.95 -6.41 -19.70
N THR A 265 -11.22 -5.12 -19.90
CA THR A 265 -11.23 -4.51 -21.22
C THR A 265 -9.80 -4.01 -21.53
N VAL A 266 -9.10 -4.68 -22.42
CA VAL A 266 -7.80 -4.21 -22.93
C VAL A 266 -8.08 -3.11 -23.93
N SER A 267 -7.93 -1.84 -23.55
CA SER A 267 -7.91 -0.75 -24.52
C SER A 267 -6.55 -0.76 -25.25
N ALA A 268 -6.58 -0.77 -26.58
CA ALA A 268 -5.36 -0.55 -27.36
C ALA A 268 -4.73 0.81 -26.97
N PRO A 269 -3.40 0.90 -26.88
CA PRO A 269 -2.74 2.17 -26.60
C PRO A 269 -3.15 3.22 -27.64
N ALA A 270 -3.54 4.40 -27.16
CA ALA A 270 -3.81 5.53 -28.04
C ALA A 270 -2.58 5.79 -28.91
N LYS A 271 -2.76 5.85 -30.23
CA LYS A 271 -1.68 6.21 -31.14
C LYS A 271 -1.12 7.57 -30.75
N PRO A 272 0.22 7.77 -30.80
CA PRO A 272 0.81 9.08 -30.63
C PRO A 272 0.16 10.06 -31.63
N GLN A 273 -0.31 11.19 -31.13
CA GLN A 273 -0.69 12.28 -32.02
C GLN A 273 0.58 12.74 -32.74
N GLU A 274 0.65 12.49 -34.05
CA GLU A 274 1.62 13.14 -34.90
C GLU A 274 1.29 14.63 -34.92
N ASN A 275 2.21 15.44 -34.38
CA ASN A 275 2.13 16.89 -34.49
C ASN A 275 2.28 17.27 -36.00
N LEU A 276 1.24 17.84 -36.54
CA LEU A 276 1.29 18.62 -37.81
C LEU A 276 1.70 20.06 -37.49
#